data_8ba833fb52aebc8f698ae7fff586167a
#
_entry.id   8ba833fb52aebc8f698ae7fff586167a
#
_cell.length_a   1.000
_cell.length_b   1.000
_cell.length_c   1.000
_cell.angle_alpha   90.00
_cell.angle_beta   90.00
_cell.angle_gamma   90.00
#
_symmetry.space_group_name_H-M   'P 1'
#
loop_
_entity.id
_entity.type
_entity.pdbx_description
1 polymer ?
#
loop_
_entity_poly.entity_id
_entity_poly.type
_entity_poly.pdbx_seq_one_letter_code
_entity_poly.pdbx_strand_id
1 'polypeptide(L)'
;MQCLMDHIVLNVEDDEKMIAFYTKVLLLASERLEEYRAGEVPFPSVRLNSDTIIDLFPKKMWQKSARSGQGRENPNHFCIALSKGAWEALLERLQANNVDIEGGPAQRWGAHGMGTSIYFRDPEGNLIEARCYEDQRV
;
A
#
# COMPACT_ATOMS: atom_id res chain seq x y z
N MET A 1 -15.92 -0.41 21.87
CA MET A 1 -14.44 -0.35 21.76
C MET A 1 -14.10 0.47 20.53
N GLN A 2 -13.17 1.41 20.68
CA GLN A 2 -12.62 2.15 19.55
C GLN A 2 -11.19 1.70 19.33
N CYS A 3 -10.80 1.53 18.08
CA CYS A 3 -9.45 1.13 17.73
C CYS A 3 -9.02 1.80 16.41
N LEU A 4 -7.72 1.93 16.25
CA LEU A 4 -7.10 2.41 15.01
C LEU A 4 -6.32 1.25 14.39
N MET A 5 -6.22 1.29 13.07
CA MET A 5 -5.29 0.38 12.39
C MET A 5 -3.87 0.91 12.62
N ASP A 6 -3.05 0.18 13.37
CA ASP A 6 -1.67 0.58 13.65
C ASP A 6 -0.76 0.30 12.44
N HIS A 7 -0.73 -0.94 12.00
CA HIS A 7 0.07 -1.29 10.81
C HIS A 7 -0.46 -2.54 10.13
N ILE A 8 -0.10 -2.67 8.87
CA ILE A 8 -0.23 -3.92 8.12
C ILE A 8 1.16 -4.32 7.66
N VAL A 9 1.35 -5.59 7.36
CA VAL A 9 2.64 -6.12 6.92
C VAL A 9 2.47 -6.71 5.54
N LEU A 10 3.34 -6.29 4.61
CA LEU A 10 3.47 -6.92 3.30
C LEU A 10 4.80 -7.66 3.25
N ASN A 11 4.74 -8.93 2.93
CA ASN A 11 5.92 -9.73 2.64
C ASN A 11 6.37 -9.40 1.22
N VAL A 12 7.63 -8.99 1.05
CA VAL A 12 8.13 -8.51 -0.25
C VAL A 12 9.37 -9.32 -0.67
N GLU A 13 9.55 -9.50 -1.97
CA GLU A 13 10.74 -10.17 -2.51
C GLU A 13 11.81 -9.16 -2.93
N ASP A 14 11.42 -8.13 -3.69
CA ASP A 14 12.33 -7.08 -4.13
C ASP A 14 12.02 -5.82 -3.32
N ASP A 15 12.69 -5.67 -2.18
CA ASP A 15 12.47 -4.59 -1.24
C ASP A 15 12.69 -3.20 -1.87
N GLU A 16 13.78 -3.02 -2.62
CA GLU A 16 14.08 -1.71 -3.23
C GLU A 16 13.04 -1.32 -4.28
N LYS A 17 12.55 -2.26 -5.07
CA LYS A 17 11.51 -2.03 -6.07
C LYS A 17 10.18 -1.65 -5.40
N MET A 18 9.85 -2.33 -4.30
CA MET A 18 8.65 -2.04 -3.53
C MET A 18 8.75 -0.69 -2.82
N ILE A 19 9.88 -0.40 -2.20
CA ILE A 19 10.14 0.91 -1.58
C ILE A 19 9.96 2.02 -2.62
N ALA A 20 10.55 1.87 -3.80
CA ALA A 20 10.42 2.86 -4.86
C ALA A 20 8.96 3.08 -5.28
N PHE A 21 8.18 2.01 -5.40
CA PHE A 21 6.76 2.13 -5.75
C PHE A 21 5.99 2.92 -4.69
N TYR A 22 6.08 2.51 -3.43
CA TYR A 22 5.30 3.14 -2.36
C TYR A 22 5.73 4.58 -2.07
N THR A 23 7.01 4.92 -2.26
CA THR A 23 7.49 6.28 -2.00
C THR A 23 7.37 7.21 -3.20
N LYS A 24 7.55 6.72 -4.44
CA LYS A 24 7.59 7.55 -5.65
C LYS A 24 6.27 7.56 -6.42
N VAL A 25 5.53 6.47 -6.46
CA VAL A 25 4.24 6.40 -7.13
C VAL A 25 3.12 6.79 -6.17
N LEU A 26 3.07 6.17 -4.99
CA LEU A 26 2.06 6.49 -3.98
C LEU A 26 2.42 7.70 -3.11
N LEU A 27 3.64 8.20 -3.20
CA LEU A 27 4.14 9.36 -2.45
C LEU A 27 4.02 9.21 -0.94
N LEU A 28 4.17 7.99 -0.44
CA LEU A 28 4.18 7.74 1.01
C LEU A 28 5.57 8.02 1.57
N ALA A 29 5.61 8.61 2.78
CA ALA A 29 6.88 8.85 3.45
C ALA A 29 7.47 7.54 3.96
N SER A 30 8.77 7.34 3.75
CA SER A 30 9.45 6.17 4.29
C SER A 30 9.80 6.38 5.77
N GLU A 31 9.81 5.28 6.53
CA GLU A 31 10.24 5.23 7.92
C GLU A 31 11.39 4.24 8.04
N ARG A 32 12.46 4.64 8.71
CA ARG A 32 13.65 3.82 9.00
C ARG A 32 14.37 3.27 7.77
N LEU A 33 14.21 3.95 6.62
CA LEU A 33 14.78 3.44 5.36
C LEU A 33 16.31 3.44 5.38
N GLU A 34 16.94 4.51 5.88
CA GLU A 34 18.39 4.59 5.97
C GLU A 34 18.94 3.57 6.97
N GLU A 35 18.28 3.42 8.11
CA GLU A 35 18.65 2.43 9.13
C GLU A 35 18.52 1.01 8.59
N TYR A 36 17.49 0.75 7.79
CA TYR A 36 17.32 -0.54 7.13
C TYR A 36 18.46 -0.80 6.15
N ARG A 37 18.79 0.17 5.30
CA ARG A 37 19.87 0.02 4.33
C ARG A 37 21.24 -0.13 4.98
N ALA A 38 21.40 0.46 6.16
CA ALA A 38 22.62 0.31 6.96
C ALA A 38 22.67 -1.00 7.75
N GLY A 39 21.61 -1.80 7.73
CA GLY A 39 21.52 -3.06 8.47
C GLY A 39 21.21 -2.90 9.94
N GLU A 40 20.77 -1.73 10.38
CA GLU A 40 20.48 -1.44 11.79
C GLU A 40 19.11 -1.92 12.24
N VAL A 41 18.15 -2.01 11.29
CA VAL A 41 16.80 -2.53 11.54
C VAL A 41 16.46 -3.58 10.49
N PRO A 42 15.56 -4.53 10.81
CA PRO A 42 15.28 -5.66 9.92
C PRO A 42 14.34 -5.35 8.75
N PHE A 43 13.60 -4.24 8.79
CA PHE A 43 12.68 -3.86 7.73
C PHE A 43 12.39 -2.37 7.74
N PRO A 44 12.10 -1.78 6.56
CA PRO A 44 11.61 -0.41 6.45
C PRO A 44 10.08 -0.39 6.50
N SER A 45 9.51 0.78 6.69
CA SER A 45 8.06 0.99 6.63
C SER A 45 7.75 2.21 5.77
N VAL A 46 6.51 2.31 5.32
CA VAL A 46 5.97 3.52 4.67
C VAL A 46 4.73 3.96 5.45
N ARG A 47 4.54 5.26 5.53
CA ARG A 47 3.52 5.86 6.38
C ARG A 47 2.28 6.24 5.57
N LEU A 48 1.13 5.68 5.93
CA LEU A 48 -0.16 6.04 5.33
C LEU A 48 -0.71 7.34 5.89
N ASN A 49 -0.60 7.52 7.21
CA ASN A 49 -1.06 8.72 7.93
C ASN A 49 -0.36 8.78 9.29
N SER A 50 -0.78 9.67 10.17
CA SER A 50 -0.18 9.81 11.51
C SER A 50 -0.24 8.54 12.35
N ASP A 51 -1.19 7.66 12.08
CA ASP A 51 -1.51 6.53 12.96
C ASP A 51 -1.22 5.16 12.35
N THR A 52 -1.01 5.08 11.03
CA THR A 52 -0.94 3.79 10.33
C THR A 52 0.25 3.72 9.38
N ILE A 53 1.00 2.63 9.47
CA ILE A 53 2.13 2.36 8.57
C ILE A 53 1.93 1.01 7.86
N ILE A 54 2.69 0.81 6.80
CA ILE A 54 2.86 -0.47 6.13
C ILE A 54 4.30 -0.91 6.34
N ASP A 55 4.50 -2.04 7.01
CA ASP A 55 5.83 -2.63 7.15
C ASP A 55 6.12 -3.49 5.93
N LEU A 56 7.32 -3.33 5.36
CA LEU A 56 7.77 -4.11 4.21
C LEU A 56 8.76 -5.15 4.70
N PHE A 57 8.30 -6.39 4.87
CA PHE A 57 9.14 -7.47 5.37
C PHE A 57 9.93 -8.08 4.23
N PRO A 58 11.26 -7.94 4.23
CA PRO A 58 12.08 -8.56 3.19
C PRO A 58 12.06 -10.08 3.32
N LYS A 59 12.40 -10.77 2.24
CA LYS A 59 12.35 -12.23 2.13
C LYS A 59 13.02 -12.94 3.31
N LYS A 60 14.13 -12.39 3.79
CA LYS A 60 14.85 -12.89 4.95
C LYS A 60 13.97 -13.04 6.19
N MET A 61 12.98 -12.16 6.37
CA MET A 61 12.09 -12.18 7.54
C MET A 61 10.95 -13.19 7.40
N TRP A 62 10.25 -13.20 6.26
CA TRP A 62 9.05 -14.02 6.10
C TRP A 62 9.34 -15.44 5.61
N GLN A 63 10.44 -15.65 4.92
CA GLN A 63 10.78 -16.97 4.39
C GLN A 63 10.95 -18.02 5.50
N LYS A 64 11.43 -17.60 6.68
CA LYS A 64 11.64 -18.48 7.84
C LYS A 64 10.34 -18.92 8.50
N SER A 65 9.29 -18.10 8.42
CA SER A 65 8.00 -18.37 9.03
C SER A 65 6.98 -18.92 8.03
N ALA A 66 7.31 -18.95 6.74
CA ALA A 66 6.42 -19.50 5.73
C ALA A 66 6.24 -21.00 5.94
N ARG A 67 5.00 -21.43 5.96
CA ARG A 67 4.68 -22.86 5.99
C ARG A 67 5.11 -23.47 4.65
N SER A 68 5.55 -24.73 4.70
CA SER A 68 5.93 -25.47 3.50
C SER A 68 4.80 -25.43 2.45
N GLY A 69 5.12 -24.99 1.24
CA GLY A 69 4.16 -24.92 0.13
C GLY A 69 3.32 -23.67 0.07
N GLN A 70 3.48 -22.72 0.99
CA GLN A 70 2.77 -21.45 0.97
C GLN A 70 3.65 -20.34 0.45
N GLY A 71 3.06 -19.43 -0.34
CA GLY A 71 3.73 -18.24 -0.84
C GLY A 71 3.79 -17.12 0.19
N ARG A 72 3.86 -15.88 -0.28
CA ARG A 72 4.01 -14.70 0.59
C ARG A 72 2.83 -14.41 1.52
N GLU A 73 1.66 -14.96 1.23
CA GLU A 73 0.44 -14.82 2.05
C GLU A 73 0.03 -13.38 2.33
N ASN A 74 0.11 -12.52 1.33
CA ASN A 74 -0.37 -11.15 1.46
C ASN A 74 -1.91 -11.10 1.43
N PRO A 75 -2.53 -10.03 1.97
CA PRO A 75 -3.99 -9.92 1.97
C PRO A 75 -4.59 -9.87 0.56
N ASN A 76 -5.88 -10.17 0.43
CA ASN A 76 -6.59 -10.07 -0.84
C ASN A 76 -6.38 -8.71 -1.50
N HIS A 77 -6.64 -7.65 -0.75
CA HIS A 77 -6.32 -6.27 -1.09
C HIS A 77 -6.45 -5.39 0.15
N PHE A 78 -5.95 -4.19 0.06
CA PHE A 78 -6.25 -3.16 1.02
C PHE A 78 -6.70 -1.89 0.29
N CYS A 79 -7.44 -1.05 0.99
CA CYS A 79 -8.00 0.16 0.41
C CYS A 79 -7.47 1.40 1.13
N ILE A 80 -7.04 2.38 0.34
CA ILE A 80 -6.68 3.71 0.82
C ILE A 80 -7.75 4.71 0.38
N ALA A 81 -8.12 5.61 1.28
CA ALA A 81 -9.05 6.68 0.99
C ALA A 81 -8.30 7.98 0.84
N LEU A 82 -8.60 8.72 -0.20
CA LEU A 82 -7.93 9.96 -0.58
C LEU A 82 -8.96 11.07 -0.78
N SER A 83 -8.51 12.32 -0.65
CA SER A 83 -9.32 13.44 -1.14
C SER A 83 -9.50 13.28 -2.65
N LYS A 84 -10.53 13.90 -3.21
CA LYS A 84 -10.80 13.81 -4.64
C LYS A 84 -9.62 14.29 -5.48
N GLY A 85 -9.03 15.42 -5.10
CA GLY A 85 -7.85 15.96 -5.80
C GLY A 85 -6.65 15.02 -5.75
N ALA A 86 -6.36 14.43 -4.59
CA ALA A 86 -5.27 13.47 -4.45
C ALA A 86 -5.54 12.18 -5.24
N TRP A 87 -6.80 11.74 -5.30
CA TRP A 87 -7.21 10.56 -6.06
C TRP A 87 -7.03 10.80 -7.57
N GLU A 88 -7.45 11.96 -8.07
CA GLU A 88 -7.26 12.33 -9.47
C GLU A 88 -5.77 12.43 -9.83
N ALA A 89 -4.96 13.03 -8.94
CA ALA A 89 -3.52 13.10 -9.14
C ALA A 89 -2.85 11.72 -9.12
N LEU A 90 -3.35 10.81 -8.29
CA LEU A 90 -2.87 9.42 -8.27
C LEU A 90 -3.13 8.74 -9.61
N LEU A 91 -4.33 8.91 -10.19
CA LEU A 91 -4.65 8.36 -11.52
C LEU A 91 -3.62 8.77 -12.56
N GLU A 92 -3.26 10.06 -12.59
CA GLU A 92 -2.26 10.58 -13.52
C GLU A 92 -0.88 9.95 -13.28
N ARG A 93 -0.47 9.80 -12.02
CA ARG A 93 0.83 9.19 -11.69
C ARG A 93 0.88 7.71 -12.05
N LEU A 94 -0.22 6.98 -11.85
CA LEU A 94 -0.29 5.58 -12.24
C LEU A 94 -0.09 5.43 -13.74
N GLN A 95 -0.75 6.25 -14.55
CA GLN A 95 -0.59 6.26 -16.01
C GLN A 95 0.85 6.64 -16.39
N ALA A 96 1.40 7.68 -15.78
CA ALA A 96 2.76 8.13 -16.07
C ALA A 96 3.83 7.08 -15.73
N ASN A 97 3.54 6.19 -14.78
CA ASN A 97 4.45 5.12 -14.37
C ASN A 97 4.07 3.76 -14.97
N ASN A 98 3.21 3.73 -15.97
CA ASN A 98 2.77 2.52 -16.66
C ASN A 98 2.16 1.47 -15.73
N VAL A 99 1.41 1.92 -14.74
CA VAL A 99 0.67 1.05 -13.83
C VAL A 99 -0.75 0.92 -14.37
N ASP A 100 -1.17 -0.31 -14.69
CA ASP A 100 -2.50 -0.56 -15.25
C ASP A 100 -3.59 -0.39 -14.19
N ILE A 101 -4.69 0.24 -14.58
CA ILE A 101 -5.91 0.28 -13.79
C ILE A 101 -6.71 -0.97 -14.14
N GLU A 102 -6.79 -1.93 -13.22
CA GLU A 102 -7.43 -3.23 -13.45
C GLU A 102 -8.95 -3.16 -13.27
N GLY A 103 -9.44 -2.17 -12.55
CA GLY A 103 -10.87 -2.00 -12.31
C GLY A 103 -11.21 -0.58 -11.93
N GLY A 104 -12.45 -0.18 -12.20
CA GLY A 104 -12.95 1.14 -11.91
C GLY A 104 -12.62 2.18 -12.97
N PRO A 105 -13.02 3.43 -12.72
CA PRO A 105 -13.76 3.92 -11.54
C PRO A 105 -15.12 3.25 -11.37
N ALA A 106 -15.44 2.83 -10.17
CA ALA A 106 -16.70 2.16 -9.85
C ALA A 106 -17.12 2.45 -8.41
N GLN A 107 -18.42 2.42 -8.18
CA GLN A 107 -18.96 2.61 -6.84
C GLN A 107 -18.74 1.35 -6.01
N ARG A 108 -18.16 1.50 -4.81
CA ARG A 108 -17.86 0.40 -3.90
C ARG A 108 -18.16 0.80 -2.47
N TRP A 109 -18.60 -0.17 -1.70
CA TRP A 109 -18.83 -0.01 -0.25
C TRP A 109 -17.50 0.13 0.50
N GLY A 110 -17.48 0.97 1.52
CA GLY A 110 -16.33 1.17 2.39
C GLY A 110 -16.72 1.74 3.74
N ALA A 111 -15.76 2.20 4.51
CA ALA A 111 -15.95 2.62 5.89
C ALA A 111 -16.93 3.78 6.05
N HIS A 112 -17.09 4.62 5.05
CA HIS A 112 -18.02 5.76 5.07
C HIS A 112 -19.13 5.63 4.01
N GLY A 113 -19.50 4.41 3.64
CA GLY A 113 -20.51 4.14 2.64
C GLY A 113 -19.92 3.98 1.24
N MET A 114 -20.71 4.35 0.23
CA MET A 114 -20.27 4.22 -1.16
C MET A 114 -19.26 5.30 -1.52
N GLY A 115 -18.21 4.89 -2.20
CA GLY A 115 -17.19 5.78 -2.74
C GLY A 115 -16.79 5.34 -4.14
N THR A 116 -16.03 6.17 -4.83
CA THR A 116 -15.53 5.86 -6.17
C THR A 116 -14.13 5.28 -6.07
N SER A 117 -13.97 4.04 -6.54
CA SER A 117 -12.73 3.27 -6.37
C SER A 117 -12.11 2.88 -7.70
N ILE A 118 -10.79 2.85 -7.71
CA ILE A 118 -9.98 2.20 -8.73
C ILE A 118 -9.16 1.10 -8.09
N TYR A 119 -8.72 0.15 -8.91
CA TYR A 119 -7.89 -0.97 -8.49
C TYR A 119 -6.64 -1.05 -9.34
N PHE A 120 -5.49 -1.25 -8.70
CA PHE A 120 -4.21 -1.40 -9.37
C PHE A 120 -3.30 -2.28 -8.53
N ARG A 121 -2.17 -2.71 -9.09
CA ARG A 121 -1.24 -3.56 -8.36
C ARG A 121 0.11 -2.89 -8.17
N ASP A 122 0.74 -3.23 -7.05
CA ASP A 122 2.13 -2.87 -6.84
C ASP A 122 3.03 -3.79 -7.71
N PRO A 123 4.35 -3.57 -7.74
CA PRO A 123 5.24 -4.37 -8.60
C PRO A 123 5.27 -5.85 -8.31
N GLU A 124 4.81 -6.29 -7.14
CA GLU A 124 4.76 -7.71 -6.78
C GLU A 124 3.36 -8.29 -6.82
N GLY A 125 2.42 -7.57 -7.41
CA GLY A 125 1.07 -8.06 -7.64
C GLY A 125 0.10 -7.89 -6.49
N ASN A 126 0.46 -7.16 -5.44
CA ASN A 126 -0.48 -6.87 -4.36
C ASN A 126 -1.54 -5.91 -4.86
N LEU A 127 -2.81 -6.27 -4.67
CA LEU A 127 -3.94 -5.47 -5.13
C LEU A 127 -4.19 -4.32 -4.16
N ILE A 128 -4.28 -3.13 -4.71
CA ILE A 128 -4.56 -1.90 -3.97
C ILE A 128 -5.84 -1.29 -4.52
N GLU A 129 -6.76 -0.97 -3.63
CA GLU A 129 -7.93 -0.17 -3.96
C GLU A 129 -7.68 1.27 -3.49
N ALA A 130 -7.94 2.24 -4.34
CA ALA A 130 -7.85 3.65 -3.98
C ALA A 130 -9.19 4.32 -4.25
N ARG A 131 -9.74 4.98 -3.24
CA ARG A 131 -11.07 5.59 -3.35
C ARG A 131 -11.10 7.03 -2.91
N CYS A 132 -12.09 7.74 -3.40
CA CYS A 132 -12.50 9.01 -2.84
C CYS A 132 -14.00 8.96 -2.52
N TYR A 133 -14.40 9.73 -1.53
CA TYR A 133 -15.80 9.93 -1.16
C TYR A 133 -16.24 11.30 -1.68
N GLU A 134 -17.51 11.43 -2.03
CA GLU A 134 -18.04 12.71 -2.51
C GLU A 134 -17.95 13.82 -1.47
N ASP A 135 -18.07 13.47 -0.19
CA ASP A 135 -18.01 14.42 0.92
C ASP A 135 -16.60 14.73 1.42
N GLN A 136 -15.58 14.22 0.73
CA GLN A 136 -14.16 14.50 0.98
C GLN A 136 -13.73 14.31 2.44
N ARG A 137 -14.07 13.16 3.04
CA ARG A 137 -13.78 12.86 4.44
C ARG A 137 -12.30 12.58 4.74
N VAL A 138 -11.47 12.71 3.75
CA VAL A 138 -10.02 12.43 3.91
C VAL A 138 -9.22 13.67 3.63
#